data_db082e8563692b49186a31d84ab90550
#
_entry.id   db082e8563692b49186a31d84ab90550
#
_cell.length_a   1.000
_cell.length_b   1.000
_cell.length_c   1.000
_cell.angle_alpha   90.00
_cell.angle_beta   90.00
_cell.angle_gamma   90.00
#
_symmetry.space_group_name_H-M   'P 1'
#
loop_
_entity.id
_entity.type
_entity.pdbx_description
1 polymer ?
#
loop_
_entity_poly.entity_id
_entity_poly.type
_entity_poly.pdbx_seq_one_letter_code
_entity_poly.pdbx_strand_id
1 'polypeptide(L)'
;MNRRTWLSRLAVCALAAHASFAFAADPEIVKIGFVGPLTGPVARVGKDLQYGAQLALDEENAKHPTVAGKPVKFVLDVQDDQADPRVAIQVAQKLVDEGVVGVIGHYNSGCSIPASTVYHNANVAMITPGSTNPQLTKQGYKNVFRTMGHDGIGGVVAGHFVVEQMKAKRIGIIDDRTAFGQGLADSFEKGVKEANGNIVSREFTNDKAVDFRAILTSLKSKNVDVIFFGGLDEQGAMLVKQMRSLGMQTQLFGAGALKSNAFLQIAGSSGERTQDLEPGPALDKLPAAQEFGKRYKARFNQDVELYAPFAYDAALAMLKAIHDANSLDRAKIVESLAKVSLTGVTGKITFDPYGDLIKPPYTLFEVQQGQWKSVKTVGGGV
;
A
#
# COMPACT_ATOMS: atom_id res chain seq x y z
N MET A 1 -12.90 -25.09 -99.79
CA MET A 1 -12.91 -23.67 -99.34
C MET A 1 -12.65 -23.60 -97.87
N ASN A 2 -11.49 -23.03 -97.44
CA ASN A 2 -10.93 -23.07 -96.10
C ASN A 2 -11.56 -22.00 -95.20
N ARG A 3 -11.88 -22.39 -94.01
CA ARG A 3 -12.02 -21.44 -92.90
C ARG A 3 -11.08 -21.90 -91.72
N ARG A 4 -10.01 -21.15 -91.56
CA ARG A 4 -9.09 -21.27 -90.42
C ARG A 4 -9.70 -20.48 -89.27
N THR A 5 -10.01 -21.21 -88.24
CA THR A 5 -10.37 -20.66 -86.93
C THR A 5 -9.10 -20.40 -86.08
N TRP A 6 -8.92 -19.13 -85.71
CA TRP A 6 -7.91 -18.70 -84.78
C TRP A 6 -8.39 -19.01 -83.34
N LEU A 7 -7.64 -19.81 -82.62
CA LEU A 7 -7.81 -20.02 -81.22
C LEU A 7 -6.87 -19.10 -80.47
N SER A 8 -7.41 -18.01 -79.90
CA SER A 8 -6.73 -17.10 -78.99
C SER A 8 -6.60 -17.76 -77.62
N ARG A 9 -5.36 -18.03 -77.22
CA ARG A 9 -5.05 -18.51 -75.82
C ARG A 9 -5.07 -17.27 -74.91
N LEU A 10 -6.10 -17.09 -74.11
CA LEU A 10 -6.13 -16.22 -72.97
C LEU A 10 -5.53 -17.00 -71.76
N ALA A 11 -4.29 -16.66 -71.41
CA ALA A 11 -3.68 -17.09 -70.15
C ALA A 11 -4.24 -16.22 -69.05
N VAL A 12 -5.16 -16.76 -68.26
CA VAL A 12 -5.63 -16.13 -67.01
C VAL A 12 -4.60 -16.44 -65.95
N CYS A 13 -3.72 -15.46 -65.63
CA CYS A 13 -2.91 -15.47 -64.42
C CYS A 13 -3.81 -15.24 -63.20
N ALA A 14 -4.26 -16.31 -62.57
CA ALA A 14 -4.86 -16.24 -61.24
C ALA A 14 -3.77 -15.92 -60.22
N LEU A 15 -3.56 -14.64 -59.89
CA LEU A 15 -2.83 -14.26 -58.69
C LEU A 15 -3.71 -14.69 -57.49
N ALA A 16 -3.39 -15.85 -56.89
CA ALA A 16 -3.88 -16.22 -55.61
C ALA A 16 -3.23 -15.29 -54.56
N ALA A 17 -3.90 -14.21 -54.23
CA ALA A 17 -3.56 -13.41 -53.06
C ALA A 17 -3.80 -14.28 -51.82
N HIS A 18 -2.75 -14.90 -51.33
CA HIS A 18 -2.77 -15.53 -49.99
C HIS A 18 -2.82 -14.39 -48.96
N ALA A 19 -4.03 -13.97 -48.60
CA ALA A 19 -4.24 -13.22 -47.39
C ALA A 19 -3.90 -14.16 -46.21
N SER A 20 -2.66 -14.08 -45.77
CA SER A 20 -2.28 -14.68 -44.51
C SER A 20 -3.09 -13.98 -43.42
N PHE A 21 -4.22 -14.59 -43.05
CA PHE A 21 -4.85 -14.25 -41.79
C PHE A 21 -3.83 -14.65 -40.71
N ALA A 22 -3.04 -13.68 -40.24
CA ALA A 22 -2.30 -13.82 -39.03
C ALA A 22 -3.36 -13.99 -37.93
N PHE A 23 -3.64 -15.24 -37.54
CA PHE A 23 -4.33 -15.49 -36.30
C PHE A 23 -3.47 -14.83 -35.22
N ALA A 24 -3.96 -13.73 -34.65
CA ALA A 24 -3.37 -13.19 -33.47
C ALA A 24 -3.33 -14.31 -32.45
N ALA A 25 -2.13 -14.76 -32.06
CA ALA A 25 -1.99 -15.78 -31.03
C ALA A 25 -2.69 -15.27 -29.78
N ASP A 26 -3.42 -16.16 -29.12
CA ASP A 26 -4.02 -15.82 -27.82
C ASP A 26 -2.93 -15.28 -26.87
N PRO A 27 -3.20 -14.21 -26.14
CA PRO A 27 -2.20 -13.63 -25.26
C PRO A 27 -1.78 -14.61 -24.16
N GLU A 28 -0.49 -14.69 -23.91
CA GLU A 28 0.06 -15.45 -22.79
C GLU A 28 -0.45 -14.85 -21.46
N ILE A 29 -1.00 -15.69 -20.58
CA ILE A 29 -1.48 -15.25 -19.27
C ILE A 29 -0.29 -15.06 -18.33
N VAL A 30 -0.10 -13.84 -17.86
CA VAL A 30 0.94 -13.46 -16.91
C VAL A 30 0.30 -13.18 -15.55
N LYS A 31 0.60 -14.02 -14.56
CA LYS A 31 0.06 -13.87 -13.20
C LYS A 31 0.91 -12.92 -12.38
N ILE A 32 0.26 -11.91 -11.80
CA ILE A 32 0.80 -11.06 -10.73
C ILE A 32 0.01 -11.39 -9.46
N GLY A 33 0.70 -11.78 -8.39
CA GLY A 33 0.06 -12.06 -7.11
C GLY A 33 -0.45 -10.78 -6.45
N PHE A 34 -1.61 -10.87 -5.82
CA PHE A 34 -2.08 -9.89 -4.85
C PHE A 34 -2.32 -10.57 -3.52
N VAL A 35 -1.81 -10.01 -2.42
CA VAL A 35 -2.07 -10.54 -1.08
C VAL A 35 -2.40 -9.40 -0.12
N GLY A 36 -3.48 -9.60 0.61
CA GLY A 36 -3.90 -8.70 1.68
C GLY A 36 -5.02 -9.33 2.51
N PRO A 37 -5.43 -8.71 3.60
CA PRO A 37 -6.53 -9.20 4.42
C PRO A 37 -7.87 -8.97 3.72
N LEU A 38 -8.43 -10.01 3.10
CA LEU A 38 -9.70 -9.92 2.39
C LEU A 38 -10.89 -10.36 3.24
N THR A 39 -10.60 -10.94 4.40
CA THR A 39 -11.57 -11.30 5.45
C THR A 39 -11.15 -10.71 6.80
N GLY A 40 -12.06 -10.72 7.78
CA GLY A 40 -11.83 -10.17 9.11
C GLY A 40 -11.99 -8.64 9.22
N PRO A 41 -11.59 -8.03 10.35
CA PRO A 41 -11.83 -6.62 10.67
C PRO A 41 -11.25 -5.62 9.66
N VAL A 42 -10.10 -5.94 9.06
CA VAL A 42 -9.41 -5.06 8.11
C VAL A 42 -9.70 -5.40 6.63
N ALA A 43 -10.70 -6.24 6.36
CA ALA A 43 -11.05 -6.68 5.00
C ALA A 43 -11.38 -5.53 4.04
N ARG A 44 -11.96 -4.43 4.54
CA ARG A 44 -12.25 -3.24 3.73
C ARG A 44 -10.98 -2.62 3.13
N VAL A 45 -9.89 -2.61 3.92
CA VAL A 45 -8.58 -2.11 3.47
C VAL A 45 -7.97 -3.05 2.43
N GLY A 46 -8.02 -4.37 2.68
CA GLY A 46 -7.54 -5.36 1.73
C GLY A 46 -8.25 -5.28 0.38
N LYS A 47 -9.58 -5.08 0.39
CA LYS A 47 -10.36 -4.90 -0.86
C LYS A 47 -10.05 -3.60 -1.57
N ASP A 48 -9.86 -2.49 -0.84
CA ASP A 48 -9.45 -1.21 -1.41
C ASP A 48 -8.11 -1.35 -2.15
N LEU A 49 -7.13 -1.99 -1.52
CA LEU A 49 -5.83 -2.32 -2.13
C LEU A 49 -5.97 -3.21 -3.36
N GLN A 50 -6.75 -4.31 -3.26
CA GLN A 50 -6.99 -5.22 -4.37
C GLN A 50 -7.55 -4.49 -5.60
N TYR A 51 -8.55 -3.65 -5.39
CA TYR A 51 -9.19 -2.91 -6.47
C TYR A 51 -8.25 -1.85 -7.08
N GLY A 52 -7.40 -1.22 -6.27
CA GLY A 52 -6.34 -0.34 -6.78
C GLY A 52 -5.39 -1.08 -7.73
N ALA A 53 -4.87 -2.22 -7.33
CA ALA A 53 -4.02 -3.06 -8.16
C ALA A 53 -4.76 -3.57 -9.42
N GLN A 54 -6.00 -4.03 -9.27
CA GLN A 54 -6.81 -4.52 -10.39
C GLN A 54 -7.05 -3.43 -11.44
N LEU A 55 -7.32 -2.19 -11.04
CA LEU A 55 -7.53 -1.09 -11.96
C LEU A 55 -6.30 -0.86 -12.85
N ALA A 56 -5.10 -0.91 -12.28
CA ALA A 56 -3.86 -0.75 -13.04
C ALA A 56 -3.68 -1.88 -14.08
N LEU A 57 -3.98 -3.12 -13.71
CA LEU A 57 -3.92 -4.25 -14.64
C LEU A 57 -4.98 -4.14 -15.76
N ASP A 58 -6.21 -3.73 -15.41
CA ASP A 58 -7.28 -3.54 -16.40
C ASP A 58 -6.90 -2.47 -17.43
N GLU A 59 -6.33 -1.35 -16.97
CA GLU A 59 -5.89 -0.26 -17.84
C GLU A 59 -4.68 -0.65 -18.69
N GLU A 60 -3.76 -1.47 -18.17
CA GLU A 60 -2.64 -1.99 -18.94
C GLU A 60 -3.12 -2.99 -20.01
N ASN A 61 -3.99 -3.91 -19.67
CA ASN A 61 -4.55 -4.89 -20.60
C ASN A 61 -5.33 -4.24 -21.74
N ALA A 62 -5.98 -3.10 -21.50
CA ALA A 62 -6.69 -2.34 -22.53
C ALA A 62 -5.75 -1.80 -23.62
N LYS A 63 -4.45 -1.72 -23.36
CA LYS A 63 -3.42 -1.30 -24.33
C LYS A 63 -2.89 -2.46 -25.18
N HIS A 64 -3.38 -3.69 -24.99
CA HIS A 64 -2.90 -4.90 -25.66
C HIS A 64 -1.37 -5.10 -25.52
N PRO A 65 -0.86 -5.24 -24.28
CA PRO A 65 0.57 -5.25 -24.01
C PRO A 65 1.30 -6.43 -24.63
N THR A 66 2.60 -6.24 -24.90
CA THR A 66 3.50 -7.30 -25.33
C THR A 66 4.73 -7.34 -24.44
N VAL A 67 5.26 -8.54 -24.21
CA VAL A 67 6.55 -8.77 -23.53
C VAL A 67 7.40 -9.68 -24.40
N ALA A 68 8.65 -9.32 -24.64
CA ALA A 68 9.54 -10.03 -25.58
C ALA A 68 8.91 -10.29 -26.94
N GLY A 69 8.11 -9.34 -27.44
CA GLY A 69 7.42 -9.42 -28.75
C GLY A 69 6.19 -10.34 -28.77
N LYS A 70 5.78 -10.92 -27.64
CA LYS A 70 4.59 -11.77 -27.53
C LYS A 70 3.44 -11.03 -26.87
N PRO A 71 2.20 -11.14 -27.38
CA PRO A 71 1.03 -10.61 -26.68
C PRO A 71 0.88 -11.25 -25.31
N VAL A 72 0.62 -10.43 -24.30
CA VAL A 72 0.40 -10.88 -22.91
C VAL A 72 -0.92 -10.31 -22.37
N LYS A 73 -1.47 -11.01 -21.37
CA LYS A 73 -2.59 -10.52 -20.57
C LYS A 73 -2.24 -10.69 -19.10
N PHE A 74 -2.13 -9.59 -18.38
CA PHE A 74 -1.88 -9.59 -16.94
C PHE A 74 -3.16 -9.96 -16.18
N VAL A 75 -3.04 -10.90 -15.25
CA VAL A 75 -4.14 -11.29 -14.35
C VAL A 75 -3.66 -11.20 -12.90
N LEU A 76 -4.56 -10.76 -12.03
CA LEU A 76 -4.30 -10.70 -10.60
C LEU A 76 -4.67 -12.04 -9.96
N ASP A 77 -3.67 -12.74 -9.40
CA ASP A 77 -3.88 -13.94 -8.59
C ASP A 77 -4.05 -13.50 -7.13
N VAL A 78 -5.29 -13.53 -6.65
CA VAL A 78 -5.71 -12.90 -5.40
C VAL A 78 -5.72 -13.90 -4.27
N GLN A 79 -5.00 -13.60 -3.18
CA GLN A 79 -4.94 -14.43 -1.98
C GLN A 79 -5.28 -13.61 -0.73
N ASP A 80 -5.95 -14.24 0.23
CA ASP A 80 -6.30 -13.68 1.54
C ASP A 80 -5.32 -14.16 2.60
N ASP A 81 -4.57 -13.25 3.22
CA ASP A 81 -3.67 -13.57 4.34
C ASP A 81 -4.34 -13.44 5.72
N GLN A 82 -5.62 -12.99 5.76
CA GLN A 82 -6.42 -12.85 6.99
C GLN A 82 -5.75 -11.98 8.06
N ALA A 83 -4.76 -11.16 7.71
CA ALA A 83 -3.86 -10.47 8.64
C ALA A 83 -3.12 -11.41 9.62
N ASP A 84 -3.01 -12.72 9.30
CA ASP A 84 -2.28 -13.71 10.11
C ASP A 84 -0.93 -14.02 9.47
N PRO A 85 0.20 -13.83 10.18
CA PRO A 85 1.54 -14.09 9.65
C PRO A 85 1.77 -15.52 9.16
N ARG A 86 1.09 -16.52 9.76
CA ARG A 86 1.23 -17.93 9.35
C ARG A 86 0.49 -18.20 8.05
N VAL A 87 -0.71 -17.63 7.89
CA VAL A 87 -1.46 -17.70 6.63
C VAL A 87 -0.69 -16.95 5.53
N ALA A 88 -0.08 -15.81 5.85
CA ALA A 88 0.73 -15.05 4.91
C ALA A 88 1.88 -15.87 4.31
N ILE A 89 2.59 -16.67 5.12
CA ILE A 89 3.64 -17.58 4.62
C ILE A 89 3.06 -18.62 3.68
N GLN A 90 1.91 -19.21 4.02
CA GLN A 90 1.26 -20.27 3.23
C GLN A 90 0.80 -19.74 1.86
N VAL A 91 0.15 -18.59 1.82
CA VAL A 91 -0.30 -17.98 0.57
C VAL A 91 0.86 -17.45 -0.26
N ALA A 92 1.95 -17.01 0.37
CA ALA A 92 3.18 -16.63 -0.33
C ALA A 92 3.78 -17.84 -1.07
N GLN A 93 3.87 -19.00 -0.40
CA GLN A 93 4.35 -20.22 -1.04
C GLN A 93 3.43 -20.64 -2.18
N LYS A 94 2.11 -20.60 -1.97
CA LYS A 94 1.13 -20.92 -3.01
C LYS A 94 1.33 -20.06 -4.26
N LEU A 95 1.48 -18.74 -4.13
CA LEU A 95 1.72 -17.84 -5.27
C LEU A 95 3.03 -18.16 -6.00
N VAL A 96 4.08 -18.50 -5.27
CA VAL A 96 5.36 -18.92 -5.85
C VAL A 96 5.17 -20.19 -6.71
N ASP A 97 4.44 -21.18 -6.18
CA ASP A 97 4.16 -22.46 -6.84
C ASP A 97 3.24 -22.28 -8.06
N GLU A 98 2.31 -21.32 -8.01
CA GLU A 98 1.42 -20.95 -9.13
C GLU A 98 2.10 -20.13 -10.22
N GLY A 99 3.38 -19.80 -10.04
CA GLY A 99 4.21 -19.21 -11.08
C GLY A 99 4.03 -17.70 -11.26
N VAL A 100 3.61 -16.95 -10.23
CA VAL A 100 3.52 -15.50 -10.32
C VAL A 100 4.88 -14.87 -10.63
N VAL A 101 4.89 -13.80 -11.43
CA VAL A 101 6.13 -13.10 -11.82
C VAL A 101 6.52 -12.00 -10.82
N GLY A 102 5.58 -11.56 -10.00
CA GLY A 102 5.77 -10.59 -8.94
C GLY A 102 4.54 -10.54 -8.05
N VAL A 103 4.63 -9.87 -6.89
CA VAL A 103 3.55 -9.79 -5.89
C VAL A 103 3.35 -8.34 -5.46
N ILE A 104 2.09 -7.92 -5.40
CA ILE A 104 1.60 -6.67 -4.80
C ILE A 104 0.99 -7.04 -3.45
N GLY A 105 1.55 -6.56 -2.38
CA GLY A 105 1.16 -6.94 -1.01
C GLY A 105 2.39 -7.19 -0.14
N HIS A 106 2.23 -7.65 1.06
CA HIS A 106 1.03 -7.71 1.91
C HIS A 106 0.70 -6.32 2.49
N TYR A 107 -0.44 -6.19 3.19
CA TYR A 107 -0.78 -4.95 3.89
C TYR A 107 -0.11 -4.88 5.27
N ASN A 108 -0.35 -5.88 6.11
CA ASN A 108 0.14 -5.90 7.48
C ASN A 108 1.64 -6.19 7.53
N SER A 109 2.41 -5.39 8.29
CA SER A 109 3.86 -5.60 8.44
C SER A 109 4.20 -6.97 9.03
N GLY A 110 3.37 -7.46 9.96
CA GLY A 110 3.50 -8.80 10.53
C GLY A 110 3.33 -9.94 9.51
N CYS A 111 2.62 -9.70 8.41
CA CYS A 111 2.46 -10.62 7.28
C CYS A 111 3.61 -10.46 6.26
N SER A 112 3.93 -9.22 5.91
CA SER A 112 4.97 -8.91 4.91
C SER A 112 6.35 -9.41 5.30
N ILE A 113 6.75 -9.21 6.56
CA ILE A 113 8.10 -9.56 7.03
C ILE A 113 8.40 -11.06 6.84
N PRO A 114 7.60 -12.01 7.35
CA PRO A 114 7.89 -13.43 7.12
C PRO A 114 7.63 -13.88 5.68
N ALA A 115 6.60 -13.38 5.00
CA ALA A 115 6.31 -13.72 3.61
C ALA A 115 7.43 -13.28 2.65
N SER A 116 8.11 -12.16 2.92
CA SER A 116 9.22 -11.67 2.11
C SER A 116 10.38 -12.67 1.98
N THR A 117 10.59 -13.52 3.00
CA THR A 117 11.59 -14.59 2.94
C THR A 117 11.23 -15.66 1.89
N VAL A 118 9.93 -16.00 1.78
CA VAL A 118 9.45 -16.97 0.78
C VAL A 118 9.69 -16.41 -0.62
N TYR A 119 9.30 -15.14 -0.85
CA TYR A 119 9.50 -14.47 -2.14
C TYR A 119 10.98 -14.29 -2.47
N HIS A 120 11.82 -13.98 -1.46
CA HIS A 120 13.27 -13.86 -1.64
C HIS A 120 13.88 -15.17 -2.15
N ASN A 121 13.57 -16.29 -1.52
CA ASN A 121 14.10 -17.61 -1.90
C ASN A 121 13.70 -18.02 -3.32
N ALA A 122 12.57 -17.50 -3.83
CA ALA A 122 12.04 -17.76 -5.17
C ALA A 122 12.37 -16.67 -6.21
N ASN A 123 13.17 -15.66 -5.84
CA ASN A 123 13.46 -14.48 -6.66
C ASN A 123 12.19 -13.75 -7.17
N VAL A 124 11.10 -13.77 -6.41
CA VAL A 124 9.86 -13.06 -6.75
C VAL A 124 9.93 -11.65 -6.20
N ALA A 125 9.74 -10.65 -7.06
CA ALA A 125 9.63 -9.25 -6.62
C ALA A 125 8.36 -9.06 -5.76
N MET A 126 8.50 -8.46 -4.59
CA MET A 126 7.42 -8.07 -3.71
C MET A 126 7.39 -6.56 -3.57
N ILE A 127 6.25 -5.94 -3.84
CA ILE A 127 6.06 -4.51 -3.64
C ILE A 127 4.83 -4.29 -2.74
N THR A 128 5.07 -3.76 -1.53
CA THR A 128 3.98 -3.52 -0.58
C THR A 128 3.43 -2.11 -0.70
N PRO A 129 2.11 -1.95 -0.79
CA PRO A 129 1.43 -0.67 -0.73
C PRO A 129 0.98 -0.26 0.69
N GLY A 130 1.35 -1.03 1.74
CA GLY A 130 0.79 -0.82 3.07
C GLY A 130 1.71 -1.12 4.25
N SER A 131 2.70 -2.00 4.11
CA SER A 131 3.59 -2.35 5.22
C SER A 131 4.64 -1.28 5.46
N THR A 132 4.61 -0.66 6.62
CA THR A 132 5.45 0.49 6.97
C THR A 132 6.60 0.19 7.93
N ASN A 133 6.62 -1.00 8.57
CA ASN A 133 7.69 -1.34 9.49
C ASN A 133 9.05 -1.37 8.77
N PRO A 134 10.08 -0.64 9.29
CA PRO A 134 11.41 -0.58 8.69
C PRO A 134 12.12 -1.94 8.61
N GLN A 135 11.76 -2.89 9.48
CA GLN A 135 12.39 -4.21 9.50
C GLN A 135 12.20 -4.95 8.17
N LEU A 136 11.11 -4.69 7.44
CA LEU A 136 10.82 -5.33 6.17
C LEU A 136 11.98 -5.19 5.17
N THR A 137 12.51 -3.99 4.99
CA THR A 137 13.60 -3.69 4.05
C THR A 137 14.99 -3.84 4.69
N LYS A 138 15.09 -3.73 6.03
CA LYS A 138 16.34 -3.97 6.77
C LYS A 138 16.80 -5.43 6.78
N GLN A 139 15.96 -6.39 6.36
CA GLN A 139 16.38 -7.78 6.14
C GLN A 139 17.45 -7.91 5.03
N GLY A 140 17.62 -6.88 4.18
CA GLY A 140 18.64 -6.83 3.14
C GLY A 140 18.25 -7.57 1.86
N TYR A 141 16.99 -8.01 1.73
CA TYR A 141 16.46 -8.64 0.52
C TYR A 141 16.34 -7.63 -0.62
N LYS A 142 16.86 -7.99 -1.81
CA LYS A 142 16.88 -7.10 -2.98
C LYS A 142 15.59 -7.11 -3.81
N ASN A 143 14.69 -8.01 -3.48
CA ASN A 143 13.39 -8.21 -4.16
C ASN A 143 12.21 -7.57 -3.45
N VAL A 144 12.42 -6.80 -2.36
CA VAL A 144 11.37 -6.21 -1.53
C VAL A 144 11.36 -4.70 -1.71
N PHE A 145 10.18 -4.15 -2.02
CA PHE A 145 9.97 -2.72 -2.28
C PHE A 145 8.70 -2.22 -1.57
N ARG A 146 8.58 -0.89 -1.39
CA ARG A 146 7.35 -0.26 -0.89
C ARG A 146 7.05 1.06 -1.58
N THR A 147 5.77 1.34 -1.83
CA THR A 147 5.30 2.56 -2.50
C THR A 147 4.86 3.66 -1.54
N MET A 148 5.15 3.55 -0.26
CA MET A 148 4.82 4.56 0.75
C MET A 148 5.98 4.78 1.72
N GLY A 149 5.88 5.83 2.54
CA GLY A 149 6.85 6.09 3.61
C GLY A 149 6.83 5.01 4.69
N HIS A 150 7.96 4.81 5.36
CA HIS A 150 8.07 3.84 6.45
C HIS A 150 8.14 4.49 7.83
N ASP A 151 7.77 3.74 8.86
CA ASP A 151 7.66 4.20 10.26
C ASP A 151 8.97 4.74 10.83
N GLY A 152 10.11 4.26 10.35
CA GLY A 152 11.43 4.76 10.79
C GLY A 152 11.66 6.23 10.47
N ILE A 153 10.93 6.80 9.50
CA ILE A 153 10.90 8.24 9.22
C ILE A 153 9.63 8.83 9.86
N GLY A 154 8.45 8.30 9.53
CA GLY A 154 7.16 8.85 9.98
C GLY A 154 7.01 8.90 11.50
N GLY A 155 7.38 7.83 12.20
CA GLY A 155 7.35 7.77 13.66
C GLY A 155 8.30 8.79 14.31
N VAL A 156 9.52 8.92 13.79
CA VAL A 156 10.48 9.92 14.29
C VAL A 156 9.94 11.34 14.07
N VAL A 157 9.42 11.65 12.87
CA VAL A 157 8.80 12.94 12.56
C VAL A 157 7.61 13.21 13.48
N ALA A 158 6.78 12.21 13.77
CA ALA A 158 5.66 12.32 14.70
C ALA A 158 6.13 12.63 16.13
N GLY A 159 7.20 11.99 16.59
CA GLY A 159 7.80 12.25 17.89
C GLY A 159 8.29 13.70 18.03
N HIS A 160 9.05 14.18 17.05
CA HIS A 160 9.47 15.59 16.98
C HIS A 160 8.26 16.53 16.96
N PHE A 161 7.25 16.24 16.16
CA PHE A 161 6.06 17.08 16.05
C PHE A 161 5.33 17.21 17.39
N VAL A 162 5.13 16.13 18.11
CA VAL A 162 4.45 16.12 19.40
C VAL A 162 5.22 16.98 20.44
N VAL A 163 6.54 16.89 20.46
CA VAL A 163 7.38 17.67 21.39
C VAL A 163 7.49 19.13 20.96
N GLU A 164 7.83 19.38 19.70
CA GLU A 164 8.24 20.71 19.23
C GLU A 164 7.07 21.58 18.81
N GLN A 165 6.02 21.00 18.21
CA GLN A 165 4.87 21.75 17.71
C GLN A 165 3.70 21.73 18.68
N MET A 166 3.32 20.54 19.19
CA MET A 166 2.25 20.41 20.18
C MET A 166 2.69 20.84 21.58
N LYS A 167 4.02 20.94 21.83
CA LYS A 167 4.59 21.31 23.14
C LYS A 167 4.16 20.37 24.27
N ALA A 168 3.93 19.10 23.94
CA ALA A 168 3.58 18.10 24.95
C ALA A 168 4.69 17.92 25.98
N LYS A 169 4.32 17.93 27.24
CA LYS A 169 5.25 17.78 28.38
C LYS A 169 5.24 16.41 29.01
N ARG A 170 4.14 15.66 28.84
CA ARG A 170 3.90 14.35 29.45
C ARG A 170 3.26 13.44 28.43
N ILE A 171 4.07 12.61 27.80
CA ILE A 171 3.66 11.76 26.68
C ILE A 171 3.44 10.34 27.18
N GLY A 172 2.27 9.76 26.89
CA GLY A 172 1.98 8.35 27.03
C GLY A 172 2.05 7.65 25.68
N ILE A 173 2.54 6.42 25.66
CA ILE A 173 2.58 5.59 24.45
C ILE A 173 1.78 4.32 24.73
N ILE A 174 0.95 3.89 23.79
CA ILE A 174 0.26 2.59 23.78
C ILE A 174 0.55 1.94 22.44
N ASP A 175 0.98 0.67 22.43
CA ASP A 175 1.10 -0.13 21.21
C ASP A 175 0.28 -1.44 21.30
N ASP A 176 -0.12 -1.99 20.16
CA ASP A 176 -0.95 -3.19 20.03
C ASP A 176 -0.14 -4.48 19.94
N ARG A 177 1.17 -4.43 20.15
CA ARG A 177 2.11 -5.56 20.07
C ARG A 177 2.17 -6.27 18.71
N THR A 178 1.52 -5.75 17.67
CA THR A 178 1.81 -6.19 16.31
C THR A 178 3.18 -5.70 15.86
N ALA A 179 3.74 -6.31 14.82
CA ALA A 179 4.99 -5.82 14.23
C ALA A 179 4.87 -4.37 13.75
N PHE A 180 3.68 -3.96 13.25
CA PHE A 180 3.40 -2.57 12.88
C PHE A 180 3.37 -1.68 14.13
N GLY A 181 2.43 -1.90 15.03
CA GLY A 181 2.18 -0.98 16.14
C GLY A 181 3.36 -0.82 17.10
N GLN A 182 4.05 -1.93 17.43
CA GLN A 182 5.25 -1.89 18.24
C GLN A 182 6.39 -1.15 17.51
N GLY A 183 6.65 -1.47 16.25
CA GLY A 183 7.73 -0.84 15.47
C GLY A 183 7.52 0.66 15.25
N LEU A 184 6.26 1.07 15.05
CA LEU A 184 5.86 2.46 14.96
C LEU A 184 6.06 3.19 16.29
N ALA A 185 5.63 2.58 17.41
CA ALA A 185 5.82 3.13 18.75
C ALA A 185 7.31 3.26 19.13
N ASP A 186 8.16 2.31 18.73
CA ASP A 186 9.62 2.38 18.92
C ASP A 186 10.20 3.57 18.14
N SER A 187 9.74 3.79 16.91
CA SER A 187 10.20 4.92 16.07
C SER A 187 9.72 6.27 16.64
N PHE A 188 8.47 6.32 17.11
CA PHE A 188 7.92 7.51 17.77
C PHE A 188 8.69 7.84 19.07
N GLU A 189 8.92 6.85 19.93
CA GLU A 189 9.71 7.00 21.16
C GLU A 189 11.11 7.55 20.85
N LYS A 190 11.75 7.06 19.79
CA LYS A 190 13.04 7.57 19.32
C LYS A 190 12.94 9.06 18.97
N GLY A 191 11.95 9.48 18.19
CA GLY A 191 11.76 10.88 17.82
C GLY A 191 11.48 11.78 19.03
N VAL A 192 10.68 11.31 19.99
CA VAL A 192 10.43 12.03 21.25
C VAL A 192 11.73 12.23 22.04
N LYS A 193 12.57 11.19 22.16
CA LYS A 193 13.86 11.27 22.86
C LYS A 193 14.85 12.22 22.15
N GLU A 194 14.92 12.17 20.82
CA GLU A 194 15.75 13.07 20.02
C GLU A 194 15.36 14.54 20.18
N ALA A 195 14.05 14.80 20.35
CA ALA A 195 13.51 16.14 20.64
C ALA A 195 13.57 16.53 22.14
N ASN A 196 14.21 15.72 22.99
CA ASN A 196 14.25 15.90 24.45
C ASN A 196 12.85 15.93 25.11
N GLY A 197 11.89 15.21 24.59
CA GLY A 197 10.55 15.07 25.15
C GLY A 197 10.50 14.09 26.32
N ASN A 198 9.45 14.19 27.12
CA ASN A 198 9.27 13.38 28.33
C ASN A 198 8.18 12.32 28.14
N ILE A 199 8.58 11.05 27.99
CA ILE A 199 7.69 9.90 27.99
C ILE A 199 7.49 9.47 29.43
N VAL A 200 6.27 9.63 29.93
CA VAL A 200 5.94 9.28 31.34
C VAL A 200 5.39 7.88 31.49
N SER A 201 4.97 7.25 30.40
CA SER A 201 4.51 5.86 30.40
C SER A 201 4.57 5.28 28.99
N ARG A 202 4.96 4.01 28.92
CA ARG A 202 4.75 3.15 27.76
C ARG A 202 3.96 1.93 28.18
N GLU A 203 2.78 1.77 27.62
CA GLU A 203 1.83 0.72 27.88
C GLU A 203 1.63 -0.09 26.59
N PHE A 204 1.05 -1.26 26.72
CA PHE A 204 0.74 -2.10 25.56
C PHE A 204 -0.58 -2.82 25.73
N THR A 205 -1.18 -3.15 24.60
CA THR A 205 -2.41 -3.92 24.50
C THR A 205 -2.18 -5.08 23.50
N ASN A 206 -3.22 -5.52 22.81
CA ASN A 206 -3.13 -6.44 21.69
C ASN A 206 -4.12 -6.04 20.60
N ASP A 207 -3.92 -6.57 19.40
CA ASP A 207 -4.70 -6.27 18.20
C ASP A 207 -6.19 -6.66 18.24
N LYS A 208 -6.61 -7.36 19.29
CA LYS A 208 -8.01 -7.79 19.53
C LYS A 208 -8.66 -7.09 20.72
N ALA A 209 -7.92 -6.21 21.40
CA ALA A 209 -8.42 -5.52 22.57
C ALA A 209 -9.56 -4.56 22.20
N VAL A 210 -10.58 -4.56 23.03
CA VAL A 210 -11.76 -3.67 22.92
C VAL A 210 -11.98 -2.83 24.18
N ASP A 211 -11.25 -3.12 25.26
CA ASP A 211 -11.33 -2.41 26.53
C ASP A 211 -9.94 -1.88 26.93
N PHE A 212 -9.84 -0.58 27.01
CA PHE A 212 -8.62 0.16 27.32
C PHE A 212 -8.69 0.89 28.67
N ARG A 213 -9.77 0.74 29.44
CA ARG A 213 -10.04 1.55 30.63
C ARG A 213 -8.96 1.41 31.70
N ALA A 214 -8.38 0.22 31.89
CA ALA A 214 -7.30 0.01 32.87
C ALA A 214 -6.04 0.82 32.49
N ILE A 215 -5.60 0.72 31.22
CA ILE A 215 -4.46 1.47 30.68
C ILE A 215 -4.75 2.98 30.75
N LEU A 216 -5.94 3.41 30.34
CA LEU A 216 -6.34 4.81 30.35
C LEU A 216 -6.41 5.39 31.77
N THR A 217 -6.84 4.62 32.76
CA THR A 217 -6.85 5.05 34.16
C THR A 217 -5.43 5.25 34.68
N SER A 218 -4.49 4.36 34.33
CA SER A 218 -3.06 4.51 34.64
C SER A 218 -2.50 5.80 34.00
N LEU A 219 -2.75 6.02 32.70
CA LEU A 219 -2.27 7.22 32.00
C LEU A 219 -2.92 8.51 32.53
N LYS A 220 -4.21 8.47 32.90
CA LYS A 220 -4.91 9.60 33.50
C LYS A 220 -4.26 10.03 34.82
N SER A 221 -3.91 9.08 35.68
CA SER A 221 -3.22 9.37 36.96
C SER A 221 -1.84 10.01 36.77
N LYS A 222 -1.22 9.79 35.61
CA LYS A 222 0.06 10.38 35.21
C LYS A 222 -0.10 11.74 34.51
N ASN A 223 -1.31 12.29 34.38
CA ASN A 223 -1.62 13.56 33.74
C ASN A 223 -0.96 13.70 32.37
N VAL A 224 -1.15 12.73 31.47
CA VAL A 224 -0.58 12.78 30.12
C VAL A 224 -1.29 13.82 29.24
N ASP A 225 -0.51 14.61 28.50
CA ASP A 225 -1.00 15.63 27.55
C ASP A 225 -1.38 15.00 26.22
N VAL A 226 -0.57 14.01 25.77
CA VAL A 226 -0.73 13.30 24.51
C VAL A 226 -0.62 11.80 24.79
N ILE A 227 -1.51 11.03 24.18
CA ILE A 227 -1.37 9.58 24.04
C ILE A 227 -1.06 9.30 22.59
N PHE A 228 0.11 8.71 22.32
CA PHE A 228 0.42 8.11 21.03
C PHE A 228 -0.10 6.69 21.00
N PHE A 229 -0.80 6.33 19.93
CA PHE A 229 -1.31 4.98 19.72
C PHE A 229 -0.68 4.36 18.46
N GLY A 230 0.13 3.32 18.66
CA GLY A 230 0.63 2.43 17.62
C GLY A 230 -0.30 1.23 17.47
N GLY A 231 -1.26 1.36 16.57
CA GLY A 231 -2.28 0.36 16.27
C GLY A 231 -3.23 0.85 15.20
N LEU A 232 -4.31 0.11 14.92
CA LEU A 232 -5.21 0.38 13.82
C LEU A 232 -6.41 1.25 14.23
N ASP A 233 -7.11 1.75 13.24
CA ASP A 233 -8.17 2.76 13.31
C ASP A 233 -9.36 2.38 14.21
N GLU A 234 -9.89 1.16 14.08
CA GLU A 234 -11.03 0.74 14.91
C GLU A 234 -10.70 0.74 16.40
N GLN A 235 -9.49 0.25 16.74
CA GLN A 235 -9.03 0.28 18.12
C GLN A 235 -8.74 1.71 18.60
N GLY A 236 -8.10 2.54 17.78
CA GLY A 236 -7.89 3.96 18.06
C GLY A 236 -9.18 4.71 18.30
N ALA A 237 -10.23 4.39 17.54
CA ALA A 237 -11.57 4.95 17.72
C ALA A 237 -12.22 4.52 19.05
N MET A 238 -12.12 3.23 19.41
CA MET A 238 -12.58 2.74 20.71
C MET A 238 -11.79 3.34 21.87
N LEU A 239 -10.49 3.46 21.72
CA LEU A 239 -9.59 4.08 22.69
C LEU A 239 -10.01 5.52 22.98
N VAL A 240 -10.20 6.37 21.96
CA VAL A 240 -10.58 7.77 22.15
C VAL A 240 -11.97 7.91 22.77
N LYS A 241 -12.95 7.05 22.43
CA LYS A 241 -14.25 7.03 23.12
C LYS A 241 -14.12 6.76 24.60
N GLN A 242 -13.31 5.77 24.98
CA GLN A 242 -13.07 5.43 26.37
C GLN A 242 -12.27 6.53 27.10
N MET A 243 -11.34 7.20 26.44
CA MET A 243 -10.68 8.40 26.97
C MET A 243 -11.72 9.48 27.36
N ARG A 244 -12.64 9.80 26.47
CA ARG A 244 -13.69 10.83 26.71
C ARG A 244 -14.65 10.37 27.81
N SER A 245 -15.04 9.09 27.85
CA SER A 245 -15.92 8.55 28.90
C SER A 245 -15.29 8.61 30.30
N LEU A 246 -13.97 8.56 30.37
CA LEU A 246 -13.20 8.75 31.60
C LEU A 246 -12.94 10.23 31.93
N GLY A 247 -13.49 11.16 31.15
CA GLY A 247 -13.31 12.61 31.32
C GLY A 247 -11.91 13.11 30.95
N MET A 248 -11.11 12.33 30.19
CA MET A 248 -9.80 12.75 29.72
C MET A 248 -9.93 13.70 28.54
N GLN A 249 -9.25 14.85 28.62
CA GLN A 249 -9.13 15.81 27.51
C GLN A 249 -7.81 15.62 26.74
N THR A 250 -7.04 14.62 27.09
CA THR A 250 -5.77 14.22 26.46
C THR A 250 -5.92 14.09 24.96
N GLN A 251 -4.94 14.58 24.19
CA GLN A 251 -4.88 14.46 22.75
C GLN A 251 -4.54 13.02 22.35
N LEU A 252 -5.30 12.43 21.42
CA LEU A 252 -4.91 11.18 20.75
C LEU A 252 -4.11 11.52 19.49
N PHE A 253 -2.98 10.86 19.32
CA PHE A 253 -2.09 11.02 18.17
C PHE A 253 -1.71 9.64 17.60
N GLY A 254 -1.81 9.48 16.29
CA GLY A 254 -1.36 8.30 15.56
C GLY A 254 -0.34 8.65 14.48
N ALA A 255 0.23 7.65 13.85
CA ALA A 255 1.11 7.85 12.72
C ALA A 255 0.96 6.69 11.69
N GLY A 256 0.00 6.84 10.78
CA GLY A 256 -0.12 5.98 9.61
C GLY A 256 -1.19 4.90 9.68
N ALA A 257 -2.21 5.02 10.54
CA ALA A 257 -3.29 4.04 10.54
C ALA A 257 -4.61 4.47 11.19
N LEU A 258 -4.74 5.69 11.70
CA LEU A 258 -6.00 6.10 12.32
C LEU A 258 -6.97 6.75 11.34
N LYS A 259 -6.44 7.34 10.27
CA LYS A 259 -7.25 8.06 9.30
C LYS A 259 -8.10 7.12 8.46
N SER A 260 -9.35 6.97 8.82
CA SER A 260 -10.35 6.20 8.06
C SER A 260 -11.77 6.69 8.32
N ASN A 261 -12.69 6.28 7.46
CA ASN A 261 -14.13 6.49 7.69
C ASN A 261 -14.64 5.65 8.88
N ALA A 262 -14.08 4.45 9.09
CA ALA A 262 -14.42 3.60 10.23
C ALA A 262 -14.07 4.27 11.55
N PHE A 263 -12.88 4.91 11.64
CA PHE A 263 -12.52 5.70 12.83
C PHE A 263 -13.60 6.76 13.14
N LEU A 264 -14.00 7.55 12.14
CA LEU A 264 -15.01 8.61 12.34
C LEU A 264 -16.36 8.05 12.78
N GLN A 265 -16.80 6.94 12.18
CA GLN A 265 -18.07 6.30 12.52
C GLN A 265 -18.08 5.74 13.95
N ILE A 266 -17.00 5.08 14.36
CA ILE A 266 -16.89 4.47 15.69
C ILE A 266 -16.65 5.54 16.76
N ALA A 267 -15.73 6.46 16.54
CA ALA A 267 -15.36 7.48 17.52
C ALA A 267 -16.47 8.54 17.70
N GLY A 268 -17.19 8.89 16.62
CA GLY A 268 -18.17 9.97 16.63
C GLY A 268 -17.55 11.29 17.12
N SER A 269 -18.28 12.04 17.92
CA SER A 269 -17.78 13.31 18.50
C SER A 269 -16.56 13.14 19.43
N SER A 270 -16.34 11.95 19.95
CA SER A 270 -15.16 11.65 20.79
C SER A 270 -13.86 11.75 20.02
N GLY A 271 -13.91 11.53 18.70
CA GLY A 271 -12.75 11.60 17.82
C GLY A 271 -12.27 13.01 17.49
N GLU A 272 -13.03 14.04 17.84
CA GLU A 272 -12.67 15.43 17.54
C GLU A 272 -11.27 15.78 18.06
N ARG A 273 -10.48 16.48 17.25
CA ARG A 273 -9.08 16.84 17.48
C ARG A 273 -8.08 15.66 17.49
N THR A 274 -8.51 14.42 17.23
CA THR A 274 -7.53 13.34 16.99
C THR A 274 -6.66 13.69 15.79
N GLN A 275 -5.37 13.46 15.92
CA GLN A 275 -4.40 13.70 14.84
C GLN A 275 -3.74 12.41 14.40
N ASP A 276 -3.42 12.33 13.10
CA ASP A 276 -2.71 11.22 12.51
C ASP A 276 -1.72 11.69 11.43
N LEU A 277 -0.47 11.24 11.50
CA LEU A 277 0.56 11.54 10.52
C LEU A 277 0.66 10.40 9.49
N GLU A 278 -0.14 10.48 8.42
CA GLU A 278 -0.19 9.44 7.40
C GLU A 278 1.01 9.48 6.46
N PRO A 279 1.62 8.32 6.11
CA PRO A 279 2.59 8.24 5.03
C PRO A 279 1.89 8.47 3.69
N GLY A 280 2.33 9.49 2.99
CA GLY A 280 1.78 9.86 1.68
C GLY A 280 1.42 11.35 1.59
N PRO A 281 1.11 11.83 0.38
CA PRO A 281 0.65 13.18 0.15
C PRO A 281 -0.82 13.37 0.57
N ALA A 282 -1.27 14.62 0.66
CA ALA A 282 -2.68 14.95 0.81
C ALA A 282 -3.44 14.64 -0.49
N LEU A 283 -3.93 13.40 -0.64
CA LEU A 283 -4.54 12.89 -1.88
C LEU A 283 -5.75 13.73 -2.33
N ASP A 284 -6.51 14.29 -1.38
CA ASP A 284 -7.64 15.20 -1.64
C ASP A 284 -7.23 16.48 -2.38
N LYS A 285 -5.95 16.86 -2.31
CA LYS A 285 -5.38 18.05 -2.97
C LYS A 285 -4.66 17.75 -4.29
N LEU A 286 -4.51 16.47 -4.64
CA LEU A 286 -3.80 16.06 -5.86
C LEU A 286 -4.78 15.82 -7.02
N PRO A 287 -4.66 16.54 -8.16
CA PRO A 287 -5.51 16.28 -9.33
C PRO A 287 -5.44 14.83 -9.83
N ALA A 288 -4.25 14.22 -9.80
CA ALA A 288 -4.07 12.82 -10.20
C ALA A 288 -4.87 11.84 -9.31
N ALA A 289 -4.91 12.10 -8.00
CA ALA A 289 -5.68 11.28 -7.07
C ALA A 289 -7.19 11.48 -7.22
N GLN A 290 -7.64 12.69 -7.51
CA GLN A 290 -9.05 12.98 -7.80
C GLN A 290 -9.50 12.27 -9.07
N GLU A 291 -8.68 12.28 -10.12
CA GLU A 291 -8.98 11.59 -11.39
C GLU A 291 -8.95 10.06 -11.23
N PHE A 292 -7.99 9.54 -10.45
CA PHE A 292 -7.97 8.14 -10.04
C PHE A 292 -9.27 7.75 -9.34
N GLY A 293 -9.74 8.54 -8.38
CA GLY A 293 -10.98 8.28 -7.63
C GLY A 293 -12.21 8.15 -8.55
N LYS A 294 -12.30 8.97 -9.61
CA LYS A 294 -13.38 8.87 -10.60
C LYS A 294 -13.32 7.54 -11.37
N ARG A 295 -12.13 7.15 -11.84
CA ARG A 295 -11.93 5.89 -12.57
C ARG A 295 -12.20 4.67 -11.68
N TYR A 296 -11.72 4.72 -10.44
CA TYR A 296 -11.95 3.68 -9.44
C TYR A 296 -13.45 3.51 -9.17
N LYS A 297 -14.17 4.60 -8.90
CA LYS A 297 -15.62 4.58 -8.68
C LYS A 297 -16.39 4.07 -9.90
N ALA A 298 -16.01 4.50 -11.09
CA ALA A 298 -16.63 4.05 -12.35
C ALA A 298 -16.46 2.53 -12.55
N ARG A 299 -15.30 1.96 -12.16
CA ARG A 299 -14.99 0.55 -12.35
C ARG A 299 -15.60 -0.35 -11.28
N PHE A 300 -15.58 0.06 -10.00
CA PHE A 300 -15.94 -0.79 -8.86
C PHE A 300 -17.21 -0.37 -8.14
N ASN A 301 -17.83 0.76 -8.52
CA ASN A 301 -18.98 1.36 -7.85
C ASN A 301 -18.77 1.60 -6.34
N GLN A 302 -17.52 1.92 -5.96
CA GLN A 302 -17.11 2.20 -4.59
C GLN A 302 -16.22 3.45 -4.57
N ASP A 303 -16.23 4.16 -3.46
CA ASP A 303 -15.26 5.24 -3.21
C ASP A 303 -13.96 4.66 -2.67
N VAL A 304 -12.84 5.35 -2.91
CA VAL A 304 -11.53 4.99 -2.36
C VAL A 304 -11.57 5.13 -0.85
N GLU A 305 -11.12 4.11 -0.13
CA GLU A 305 -10.98 4.20 1.33
C GLU A 305 -9.74 5.03 1.72
N LEU A 306 -8.55 4.56 1.36
CA LEU A 306 -7.30 5.28 1.58
C LEU A 306 -6.14 4.73 0.73
N TYR A 307 -5.99 3.41 0.64
CA TYR A 307 -4.76 2.77 0.18
C TYR A 307 -4.79 2.34 -1.30
N ALA A 308 -5.95 2.34 -1.97
CA ALA A 308 -6.07 1.97 -3.37
C ALA A 308 -5.08 2.72 -4.30
N PRO A 309 -4.82 4.04 -4.12
CA PRO A 309 -3.83 4.75 -4.93
C PRO A 309 -2.40 4.19 -4.80
N PHE A 310 -2.01 3.76 -3.60
CA PHE A 310 -0.69 3.18 -3.36
C PHE A 310 -0.55 1.78 -3.99
N ALA A 311 -1.63 0.99 -3.98
CA ALA A 311 -1.66 -0.32 -4.63
C ALA A 311 -1.69 -0.20 -6.16
N TYR A 312 -2.40 0.79 -6.68
CA TYR A 312 -2.38 1.15 -8.10
C TYR A 312 -0.95 1.51 -8.54
N ASP A 313 -0.27 2.36 -7.78
CA ASP A 313 1.10 2.76 -8.05
C ASP A 313 2.10 1.60 -7.91
N ALA A 314 1.88 0.68 -6.95
CA ALA A 314 2.66 -0.54 -6.83
C ALA A 314 2.50 -1.44 -8.06
N ALA A 315 1.27 -1.57 -8.58
CA ALA A 315 0.99 -2.29 -9.82
C ALA A 315 1.63 -1.61 -11.04
N LEU A 316 1.55 -0.29 -11.15
CA LEU A 316 2.23 0.47 -12.21
C LEU A 316 3.75 0.26 -12.18
N ALA A 317 4.35 0.27 -10.99
CA ALA A 317 5.78 0.03 -10.83
C ALA A 317 6.17 -1.40 -11.26
N MET A 318 5.37 -2.40 -10.88
CA MET A 318 5.57 -3.79 -11.29
C MET A 318 5.43 -3.97 -12.81
N LEU A 319 4.37 -3.44 -13.40
CA LEU A 319 4.14 -3.48 -14.85
C LEU A 319 5.26 -2.78 -15.62
N LYS A 320 5.67 -1.59 -15.17
CA LYS A 320 6.81 -0.89 -15.76
C LYS A 320 8.09 -1.71 -15.66
N ALA A 321 8.37 -2.36 -14.53
CA ALA A 321 9.53 -3.21 -14.37
C ALA A 321 9.53 -4.40 -15.34
N ILE A 322 8.37 -5.02 -15.59
CA ILE A 322 8.21 -6.11 -16.56
C ILE A 322 8.49 -5.61 -17.97
N HIS A 323 7.94 -4.45 -18.35
CA HIS A 323 8.16 -3.85 -19.66
C HIS A 323 9.62 -3.41 -19.87
N ASP A 324 10.22 -2.74 -18.87
CA ASP A 324 11.62 -2.30 -18.96
C ASP A 324 12.60 -3.50 -19.04
N ALA A 325 12.30 -4.60 -18.32
CA ALA A 325 13.03 -5.85 -18.41
C ALA A 325 12.81 -6.56 -19.76
N ASN A 326 11.69 -6.25 -20.42
CA ASN A 326 11.19 -6.96 -21.62
C ASN A 326 11.26 -8.50 -21.43
N SER A 327 10.87 -8.99 -20.25
CA SER A 327 11.03 -10.39 -19.83
C SER A 327 10.06 -10.74 -18.69
N LEU A 328 9.68 -12.02 -18.64
CA LEU A 328 8.91 -12.61 -17.53
C LEU A 328 9.82 -13.33 -16.53
N ASP A 329 11.15 -13.27 -16.72
CA ASP A 329 12.12 -13.80 -15.78
C ASP A 329 12.11 -13.00 -14.47
N ARG A 330 11.90 -13.68 -13.35
CA ARG A 330 11.76 -13.08 -12.02
C ARG A 330 12.97 -12.24 -11.60
N ALA A 331 14.18 -12.73 -11.86
CA ALA A 331 15.40 -12.03 -11.48
C ALA A 331 15.57 -10.72 -12.27
N LYS A 332 15.26 -10.74 -13.58
CA LYS A 332 15.29 -9.55 -14.42
C LYS A 332 14.24 -8.52 -14.00
N ILE A 333 13.06 -8.98 -13.57
CA ILE A 333 11.99 -8.10 -13.04
C ILE A 333 12.47 -7.43 -11.75
N VAL A 334 13.10 -8.17 -10.83
CA VAL A 334 13.68 -7.60 -9.59
C VAL A 334 14.72 -6.53 -9.92
N GLU A 335 15.66 -6.82 -10.83
CA GLU A 335 16.70 -5.87 -11.24
C GLU A 335 16.12 -4.61 -11.89
N SER A 336 15.06 -4.77 -12.69
CA SER A 336 14.36 -3.67 -13.34
C SER A 336 13.59 -2.84 -12.34
N LEU A 337 12.86 -3.48 -11.40
CA LEU A 337 12.09 -2.82 -10.38
C LEU A 337 12.95 -1.92 -9.47
N ALA A 338 14.18 -2.36 -9.15
CA ALA A 338 15.13 -1.56 -8.40
C ALA A 338 15.54 -0.25 -9.10
N LYS A 339 15.33 -0.15 -10.41
CA LYS A 339 15.68 1.02 -11.25
C LYS A 339 14.45 1.82 -11.67
N VAL A 340 13.27 1.40 -11.26
CA VAL A 340 12.02 2.06 -11.65
C VAL A 340 12.02 3.52 -11.25
N SER A 341 11.62 4.36 -12.20
CA SER A 341 11.32 5.78 -11.98
C SER A 341 10.06 6.12 -12.75
N LEU A 342 8.99 6.46 -12.03
CA LEU A 342 7.72 6.88 -12.62
C LEU A 342 7.03 7.92 -11.73
N THR A 343 6.04 8.61 -12.29
CA THR A 343 5.12 9.44 -11.54
C THR A 343 3.76 8.74 -11.51
N GLY A 344 3.36 8.30 -10.34
CA GLY A 344 2.08 7.66 -10.10
C GLY A 344 1.02 8.64 -9.59
N VAL A 345 -0.06 8.10 -9.06
CA VAL A 345 -1.15 8.84 -8.43
C VAL A 345 -0.69 9.50 -7.12
N THR A 346 0.18 8.82 -6.37
CA THR A 346 0.70 9.30 -5.08
C THR A 346 1.96 10.14 -5.20
N GLY A 347 2.47 10.33 -6.42
CA GLY A 347 3.65 11.14 -6.71
C GLY A 347 4.77 10.35 -7.36
N LYS A 348 6.02 10.80 -7.14
CA LYS A 348 7.19 10.16 -7.73
C LYS A 348 7.53 8.86 -7.00
N ILE A 349 7.72 7.79 -7.78
CA ILE A 349 8.10 6.46 -7.30
C ILE A 349 9.50 6.15 -7.81
N THR A 350 10.43 6.12 -6.87
CA THR A 350 11.83 5.70 -7.05
C THR A 350 12.28 5.06 -5.74
N PHE A 351 13.08 4.02 -5.84
CA PHE A 351 13.50 3.25 -4.67
C PHE A 351 14.97 3.49 -4.33
N ASP A 352 15.28 3.45 -3.05
CA ASP A 352 16.63 3.43 -2.55
C ASP A 352 17.24 2.00 -2.67
N PRO A 353 18.53 1.79 -2.34
CA PRO A 353 19.16 0.47 -2.42
C PRO A 353 18.56 -0.60 -1.50
N TYR A 354 17.68 -0.22 -0.57
CA TYR A 354 16.96 -1.13 0.33
C TYR A 354 15.55 -1.45 -0.17
N GLY A 355 15.04 -0.72 -1.18
CA GLY A 355 13.69 -0.86 -1.71
C GLY A 355 12.67 0.08 -1.06
N ASP A 356 13.12 1.03 -0.26
CA ASP A 356 12.26 2.07 0.31
C ASP A 356 12.06 3.23 -0.66
N LEU A 357 10.89 3.87 -0.58
CA LEU A 357 10.57 5.05 -1.39
C LEU A 357 11.52 6.21 -1.02
N ILE A 358 12.16 6.82 -2.03
CA ILE A 358 13.06 7.96 -1.83
C ILE A 358 12.23 9.20 -1.51
N LYS A 359 12.56 9.88 -0.41
CA LYS A 359 11.92 11.14 0.05
C LYS A 359 10.39 11.05 0.11
N PRO A 360 9.83 10.07 0.84
CA PRO A 360 8.38 9.97 0.95
C PRO A 360 7.79 11.20 1.65
N PRO A 361 6.62 11.70 1.19
CA PRO A 361 5.87 12.69 1.95
C PRO A 361 5.14 12.03 3.12
N TYR A 362 4.83 12.86 4.15
CA TYR A 362 3.94 12.51 5.25
C TYR A 362 2.95 13.65 5.45
N THR A 363 1.68 13.34 5.60
CA THR A 363 0.63 14.35 5.78
C THR A 363 0.00 14.20 7.15
N LEU A 364 0.04 15.29 7.92
CA LEU A 364 -0.71 15.41 9.16
C LEU A 364 -2.18 15.66 8.85
N PHE A 365 -3.04 14.81 9.39
CA PHE A 365 -4.49 14.99 9.40
C PHE A 365 -4.99 15.25 10.82
N GLU A 366 -6.12 15.94 10.91
CA GLU A 366 -6.83 16.19 12.17
C GLU A 366 -8.32 16.01 11.96
N VAL A 367 -9.02 15.42 12.94
CA VAL A 367 -10.47 15.38 12.93
C VAL A 367 -11.01 16.75 13.33
N GLN A 368 -11.68 17.40 12.41
CA GLN A 368 -12.31 18.70 12.57
C GLN A 368 -13.74 18.64 12.04
N GLN A 369 -14.71 18.96 12.91
CA GLN A 369 -16.14 18.92 12.58
C GLN A 369 -16.58 17.54 12.08
N GLY A 370 -16.07 16.48 12.72
CA GLY A 370 -16.40 15.10 12.40
C GLY A 370 -15.78 14.58 11.08
N GLN A 371 -14.79 15.27 10.52
CA GLN A 371 -14.11 14.88 9.28
C GLN A 371 -12.60 14.99 9.40
N TRP A 372 -11.87 14.09 8.75
CA TRP A 372 -10.44 14.19 8.58
C TRP A 372 -10.08 15.35 7.64
N LYS A 373 -9.31 16.31 8.11
CA LYS A 373 -8.78 17.43 7.32
C LYS A 373 -7.27 17.37 7.25
N SER A 374 -6.72 17.52 6.06
CA SER A 374 -5.27 17.63 5.89
C SER A 374 -4.79 18.98 6.43
N VAL A 375 -3.84 18.95 7.38
CA VAL A 375 -3.28 20.14 8.04
C VAL A 375 -1.99 20.57 7.37
N LYS A 376 -1.04 19.66 7.22
CA LYS A 376 0.30 19.94 6.68
C LYS A 376 0.92 18.68 6.10
N THR A 377 1.61 18.82 4.98
CA THR A 377 2.48 17.77 4.43
C THR A 377 3.94 18.14 4.68
N VAL A 378 4.75 17.16 5.07
CA VAL A 378 6.20 17.28 5.31
C VAL A 378 6.93 16.19 4.50
N GLY A 379 8.18 16.45 4.11
CA GLY A 379 8.91 15.56 3.20
C GLY A 379 8.37 15.66 1.78
N GLY A 380 8.71 14.68 0.94
CA GLY A 380 8.45 14.75 -0.49
C GLY A 380 9.49 15.63 -1.20
N GLY A 381 9.92 15.22 -2.38
CA GLY A 381 10.68 16.11 -3.27
C GLY A 381 9.67 17.01 -3.99
N VAL A 382 9.50 18.22 -3.52
CA VAL A 382 8.87 19.28 -4.32
C VAL A 382 9.90 19.80 -5.28
#